data_b286cabf3698c1d33a69576a7062f33a
#
_entry.id   b286cabf3698c1d33a69576a7062f33a
#
_cell.length_a   1.000
_cell.length_b   1.000
_cell.length_c   1.000
_cell.angle_alpha   90.00
_cell.angle_beta   90.00
_cell.angle_gamma   90.00
#
_symmetry.space_group_name_H-M   'P 1'
#
loop_
_entity.id
_entity.type
_entity.pdbx_description
1 polymer ?
#
loop_
_entity_poly.entity_id
_entity_poly.type
_entity_poly.pdbx_seq_one_letter_code
_entity_poly.pdbx_strand_id
1 'polypeptide(L)'
;QRQMCIRDRVRLEKKGFKGIYNGDEQAIADAKKALECKRAILLANPLLDADKIVAARFKVGSKAHQIMTPSLGTQANNWSNQESAGREGFDAEIVELSNLRGDIQMRQVYKPKNGSSIADLKLHWDGDRVMFTQTQDDKRWNIYEVNLDGTGFKPLVENDEPDLEFYDGTYLPDGRVIAISNIGYQGVPCVNGSDAVGNMVLYD
;
A
#
# COMPACT_ATOMS: atom_id res chain seq x y z
N GLN A 1 -15.58 -20.05 -19.49
CA GLN A 1 -14.48 -19.13 -19.07
C GLN A 1 -13.68 -19.69 -17.88
N ARG A 2 -14.30 -20.05 -16.75
CA ARG A 2 -13.60 -20.56 -15.56
C ARG A 2 -12.74 -21.81 -15.80
N GLN A 3 -13.25 -22.77 -16.59
CA GLN A 3 -12.50 -23.98 -16.94
C GLN A 3 -11.30 -23.70 -17.87
N MET A 4 -11.41 -22.70 -18.74
CA MET A 4 -10.33 -22.30 -19.66
C MET A 4 -9.19 -21.65 -18.86
N CYS A 5 -9.49 -20.81 -17.87
CA CYS A 5 -8.49 -20.20 -17.00
C CYS A 5 -7.72 -21.22 -16.16
N ILE A 6 -8.39 -22.27 -15.67
CA ILE A 6 -7.74 -23.35 -14.92
C ILE A 6 -6.75 -24.11 -15.79
N ARG A 7 -7.10 -24.42 -17.04
CA ARG A 7 -6.20 -25.08 -18.01
C ARG A 7 -4.98 -24.24 -18.32
N ASP A 8 -5.17 -22.95 -18.55
CA ASP A 8 -4.08 -22.02 -18.88
C ASP A 8 -3.13 -21.85 -17.70
N ARG A 9 -3.65 -21.81 -16.47
CA ARG A 9 -2.84 -21.79 -15.25
C ARG A 9 -2.01 -23.07 -15.08
N VAL A 10 -2.61 -24.24 -15.22
CA VAL A 10 -1.91 -25.52 -15.13
C VAL A 10 -0.83 -25.66 -16.20
N ARG A 11 -1.08 -25.11 -17.40
CA ARG A 11 -0.09 -25.10 -18.48
C ARG A 11 1.09 -24.18 -18.17
N LEU A 12 0.84 -23.02 -17.61
CA LEU A 12 1.88 -22.10 -17.11
C LEU A 12 2.70 -22.73 -15.97
N GLU A 13 2.05 -23.38 -15.04
CA GLU A 13 2.73 -24.08 -13.93
C GLU A 13 3.60 -25.24 -14.43
N LYS A 14 3.17 -26.01 -15.45
CA LYS A 14 3.90 -27.14 -16.02
C LYS A 14 5.08 -26.74 -16.90
N LYS A 15 4.96 -25.67 -17.70
CA LYS A 15 6.06 -25.14 -18.53
C LYS A 15 6.98 -24.19 -17.79
N GLY A 16 6.55 -23.73 -16.61
CA GLY A 16 7.27 -22.89 -15.69
C GLY A 16 7.54 -21.47 -16.19
N PHE A 17 7.83 -20.58 -15.30
CA PHE A 17 8.33 -19.24 -15.59
C PHE A 17 9.59 -19.24 -16.47
N LYS A 18 10.25 -20.39 -16.60
CA LYS A 18 11.47 -20.56 -17.38
C LYS A 18 11.28 -20.25 -18.87
N GLY A 19 10.11 -20.61 -19.45
CA GLY A 19 9.77 -20.25 -20.83
C GLY A 19 9.61 -18.74 -21.02
N ILE A 20 8.91 -18.08 -20.10
CA ILE A 20 8.73 -16.61 -20.12
C ILE A 20 10.08 -15.91 -19.98
N TYR A 21 10.93 -16.38 -19.08
CA TYR A 21 12.27 -15.84 -18.84
C TYR A 21 13.18 -15.99 -20.06
N ASN A 22 13.01 -17.08 -20.82
CA ASN A 22 13.78 -17.36 -22.03
C ASN A 22 13.19 -16.73 -23.31
N GLY A 23 12.11 -15.93 -23.20
CA GLY A 23 11.49 -15.25 -24.33
C GLY A 23 10.64 -16.16 -25.22
N ASP A 24 10.18 -17.32 -24.73
CA ASP A 24 9.28 -18.22 -25.48
C ASP A 24 7.95 -17.49 -25.75
N GLU A 25 7.68 -17.17 -27.00
CA GLU A 25 6.52 -16.40 -27.44
C GLU A 25 5.20 -17.07 -27.05
N GLN A 26 5.11 -18.40 -27.10
CA GLN A 26 3.92 -19.12 -26.70
C GLN A 26 3.69 -19.06 -25.19
N ALA A 27 4.75 -19.15 -24.38
CA ALA A 27 4.67 -19.01 -22.93
C ALA A 27 4.25 -17.60 -22.52
N ILE A 28 4.74 -16.58 -23.22
CA ILE A 28 4.35 -15.18 -23.01
C ILE A 28 2.87 -14.96 -23.38
N ALA A 29 2.41 -15.49 -24.51
CA ALA A 29 1.02 -15.40 -24.94
C ALA A 29 0.07 -16.11 -23.96
N ASP A 30 0.43 -17.31 -23.51
CA ASP A 30 -0.34 -18.07 -22.50
C ASP A 30 -0.42 -17.29 -21.17
N ALA A 31 0.66 -16.62 -20.76
CA ALA A 31 0.69 -15.80 -19.56
C ALA A 31 -0.22 -14.56 -19.69
N LYS A 32 -0.17 -13.84 -20.81
CA LYS A 32 -1.05 -12.70 -21.07
C LYS A 32 -2.51 -13.12 -21.01
N LYS A 33 -2.88 -14.21 -21.67
CA LYS A 33 -4.24 -14.75 -21.68
C LYS A 33 -4.70 -15.15 -20.26
N ALA A 34 -3.82 -15.73 -19.44
CA ALA A 34 -4.11 -16.07 -18.06
C ALA A 34 -4.36 -14.82 -17.20
N LEU A 35 -3.59 -13.74 -17.41
CA LEU A 35 -3.77 -12.46 -16.75
C LEU A 35 -5.08 -11.78 -17.15
N GLU A 36 -5.43 -11.77 -18.43
CA GLU A 36 -6.71 -11.24 -18.92
C GLU A 36 -7.90 -12.01 -18.32
N CYS A 37 -7.80 -13.33 -18.25
CA CYS A 37 -8.82 -14.16 -17.64
C CYS A 37 -8.94 -13.90 -16.13
N LYS A 38 -7.82 -13.78 -15.42
CA LYS A 38 -7.80 -13.40 -13.99
C LYS A 38 -8.47 -12.06 -13.79
N ARG A 39 -8.12 -11.05 -14.60
CA ARG A 39 -8.74 -9.72 -14.56
C ARG A 39 -10.25 -9.80 -14.76
N ALA A 40 -10.72 -10.52 -15.78
CA ALA A 40 -12.14 -10.66 -16.06
C ALA A 40 -12.90 -11.31 -14.90
N ILE A 41 -12.33 -12.32 -14.25
CA ILE A 41 -12.94 -12.98 -13.08
C ILE A 41 -13.00 -12.02 -11.88
N LEU A 42 -11.94 -11.29 -11.60
CA LEU A 42 -11.89 -10.34 -10.49
C LEU A 42 -12.90 -9.21 -10.68
N LEU A 43 -12.97 -8.63 -11.89
CA LEU A 43 -13.90 -7.54 -12.21
C LEU A 43 -15.35 -8.00 -12.36
N ALA A 44 -15.61 -9.29 -12.43
CA ALA A 44 -16.98 -9.85 -12.38
C ALA A 44 -17.56 -9.89 -10.96
N ASN A 45 -16.76 -9.61 -9.93
CA ASN A 45 -17.26 -9.50 -8.57
C ASN A 45 -18.10 -8.23 -8.43
N PRO A 46 -19.40 -8.34 -8.03
CA PRO A 46 -20.28 -7.17 -7.92
C PRO A 46 -19.83 -6.19 -6.82
N LEU A 47 -19.03 -6.63 -5.85
CA LEU A 47 -18.44 -5.74 -4.84
C LEU A 47 -17.35 -4.81 -5.40
N LEU A 48 -16.86 -5.10 -6.60
CA LEU A 48 -15.89 -4.26 -7.32
C LEU A 48 -16.57 -3.38 -8.38
N ASP A 49 -17.86 -3.07 -8.21
CA ASP A 49 -18.59 -2.17 -9.08
C ASP A 49 -18.32 -0.69 -8.73
N ALA A 50 -17.03 -0.37 -8.66
CA ALA A 50 -16.55 0.99 -8.45
C ALA A 50 -16.05 1.58 -9.78
N ASP A 51 -16.35 2.85 -10.04
CA ASP A 51 -15.84 3.58 -11.19
C ASP A 51 -14.34 3.88 -11.06
N LYS A 52 -13.91 4.08 -9.82
CA LYS A 52 -12.55 4.48 -9.46
C LYS A 52 -12.07 3.76 -8.21
N ILE A 53 -10.78 3.56 -8.12
CA ILE A 53 -10.11 3.13 -6.89
C ILE A 53 -8.90 4.01 -6.62
N VAL A 54 -8.57 4.15 -5.34
CA VAL A 54 -7.34 4.82 -4.90
C VAL A 54 -6.37 3.76 -4.40
N ALA A 55 -5.10 3.89 -4.79
CA ALA A 55 -4.08 2.93 -4.44
C ALA A 55 -2.73 3.60 -4.17
N ALA A 56 -1.92 3.00 -3.32
CA ALA A 56 -0.51 3.32 -3.22
C ALA A 56 0.27 2.54 -4.28
N ARG A 57 1.11 3.23 -5.04
CA ARG A 57 1.99 2.67 -6.05
C ARG A 57 3.44 2.79 -5.62
N PHE A 58 4.19 1.72 -5.72
CA PHE A 58 5.61 1.65 -5.39
C PHE A 58 6.41 1.24 -6.61
N LYS A 59 7.62 1.75 -6.75
CA LYS A 59 8.53 1.33 -7.80
C LYS A 59 9.24 0.04 -7.40
N VAL A 60 8.99 -1.02 -8.15
CA VAL A 60 9.69 -2.30 -7.97
C VAL A 60 11.14 -2.16 -8.40
N GLY A 61 12.09 -2.65 -7.59
CA GLY A 61 13.52 -2.60 -7.88
C GLY A 61 14.26 -1.37 -7.32
N SER A 62 13.58 -0.51 -6.56
CA SER A 62 14.24 0.51 -5.75
C SER A 62 15.04 -0.13 -4.60
N LYS A 63 15.90 0.66 -3.93
CA LYS A 63 16.62 0.21 -2.72
C LYS A 63 15.68 -0.37 -1.65
N ALA A 64 14.44 0.09 -1.62
CA ALA A 64 13.40 -0.41 -0.77
C ALA A 64 13.11 -1.91 -0.95
N HIS A 65 13.21 -2.44 -2.16
CA HIS A 65 13.04 -3.87 -2.41
C HIS A 65 14.09 -4.73 -1.68
N GLN A 66 15.23 -4.18 -1.36
CA GLN A 66 16.29 -4.88 -0.60
C GLN A 66 16.03 -4.87 0.92
N ILE A 67 15.26 -3.89 1.39
CA ILE A 67 14.92 -3.70 2.81
C ILE A 67 13.62 -4.43 3.17
N MET A 68 12.73 -4.57 2.20
CA MET A 68 11.46 -5.25 2.38
C MET A 68 11.62 -6.76 2.21
N THR A 69 11.10 -7.50 3.16
CA THR A 69 10.83 -8.91 2.99
C THR A 69 9.99 -9.14 1.70
N PRO A 70 10.08 -10.31 1.07
CA PRO A 70 9.41 -10.58 -0.22
C PRO A 70 7.88 -10.48 -0.20
N SER A 71 7.26 -10.16 0.93
CA SER A 71 5.85 -9.82 1.03
C SER A 71 5.62 -8.42 0.47
N LEU A 72 4.74 -8.33 -0.49
CA LEU A 72 4.27 -7.11 -1.12
C LEU A 72 3.85 -6.06 -0.07
N GLY A 73 4.48 -4.91 -0.11
CA GLY A 73 4.07 -3.75 0.66
C GLY A 73 5.05 -3.33 1.76
N THR A 74 4.70 -2.30 2.45
CA THR A 74 5.42 -1.70 3.59
C THR A 74 5.04 -2.40 4.90
N GLN A 75 4.75 -3.70 4.86
CA GLN A 75 4.36 -4.41 6.07
C GLN A 75 5.56 -4.72 6.94
N ALA A 76 5.45 -4.33 8.18
CA ALA A 76 6.24 -4.89 9.26
C ALA A 76 6.08 -6.42 9.33
N ASN A 77 7.02 -7.13 9.90
CA ASN A 77 6.82 -8.53 10.20
C ASN A 77 5.74 -8.66 11.31
N ASN A 78 5.22 -9.87 11.52
CA ASN A 78 4.07 -10.12 12.41
C ASN A 78 4.31 -9.88 13.91
N TRP A 79 5.48 -9.52 14.33
CA TRP A 79 5.86 -9.21 15.72
C TRP A 79 6.42 -7.81 15.90
N SER A 80 6.70 -7.10 14.83
CA SER A 80 7.01 -5.69 14.85
C SER A 80 5.88 -4.90 14.22
N ASN A 81 5.72 -3.70 14.68
CA ASN A 81 4.73 -2.77 14.16
C ASN A 81 5.29 -2.01 12.93
N GLN A 82 4.58 -0.99 12.48
CA GLN A 82 4.97 -0.14 11.37
C GLN A 82 6.38 0.48 11.55
N GLU A 83 6.83 0.63 12.78
CA GLU A 83 8.11 1.25 13.11
C GLU A 83 9.30 0.53 12.46
N SER A 84 9.22 -0.79 12.30
CA SER A 84 10.25 -1.60 11.62
C SER A 84 10.17 -1.59 10.10
N ALA A 85 9.13 -0.97 9.52
CA ALA A 85 9.00 -0.87 8.07
C ALA A 85 10.02 0.10 7.47
N GLY A 86 10.40 -0.15 6.21
CA GLY A 86 11.33 0.72 5.50
C GLY A 86 10.77 2.13 5.33
N ARG A 87 11.57 3.13 5.63
CA ARG A 87 11.15 4.53 5.76
C ARG A 87 11.44 5.38 4.53
N GLU A 88 12.27 4.90 3.60
CA GLU A 88 12.68 5.65 2.42
C GLU A 88 13.01 4.74 1.23
N GLY A 89 13.16 5.31 0.05
CA GLY A 89 13.65 4.60 -1.14
C GLY A 89 12.57 3.86 -1.92
N PHE A 90 11.30 4.10 -1.63
CA PHE A 90 10.16 3.40 -2.26
C PHE A 90 9.67 4.04 -3.55
N ASP A 91 10.03 5.30 -3.84
CA ASP A 91 9.44 6.06 -4.94
C ASP A 91 7.90 5.90 -4.97
N ALA A 92 7.30 6.02 -3.77
CA ALA A 92 5.89 5.80 -3.53
C ALA A 92 5.06 6.98 -4.03
N GLU A 93 3.82 6.71 -4.44
CA GLU A 93 2.82 7.73 -4.75
C GLU A 93 1.39 7.20 -4.50
N ILE A 94 0.46 8.11 -4.29
CA ILE A 94 -0.98 7.82 -4.27
C ILE A 94 -1.53 8.10 -5.65
N VAL A 95 -2.25 7.13 -6.21
CA VAL A 95 -2.84 7.21 -7.54
C VAL A 95 -4.32 6.90 -7.51
N GLU A 96 -5.09 7.58 -8.35
CA GLU A 96 -6.46 7.21 -8.71
C GLU A 96 -6.43 6.40 -10.00
N LEU A 97 -7.07 5.26 -10.00
CA LEU A 97 -7.27 4.42 -11.17
C LEU A 97 -8.74 4.48 -11.57
N SER A 98 -8.99 4.78 -12.83
CA SER A 98 -10.33 4.83 -13.43
C SER A 98 -10.43 3.93 -14.66
N ASN A 99 -11.64 3.78 -15.20
CA ASN A 99 -11.92 2.88 -16.32
C ASN A 99 -11.44 1.44 -16.06
N LEU A 100 -11.75 0.91 -14.89
CA LEU A 100 -11.24 -0.39 -14.40
C LEU A 100 -11.58 -1.57 -15.31
N ARG A 101 -12.67 -1.49 -16.10
CA ARG A 101 -13.13 -2.53 -17.03
C ARG A 101 -12.60 -2.36 -18.45
N GLY A 102 -12.03 -1.21 -18.77
CA GLY A 102 -11.43 -0.89 -20.08
C GLY A 102 -9.91 -0.69 -19.98
N ASP A 103 -9.43 0.31 -20.69
CA ASP A 103 -8.05 0.78 -20.60
C ASP A 103 -7.92 1.63 -19.34
N ILE A 104 -7.27 1.07 -18.33
CA ILE A 104 -7.10 1.73 -17.04
C ILE A 104 -6.37 3.05 -17.24
N GLN A 105 -7.00 4.12 -16.75
CA GLN A 105 -6.39 5.44 -16.66
C GLN A 105 -5.83 5.62 -15.24
N MET A 106 -4.63 6.17 -15.16
CA MET A 106 -3.98 6.42 -13.87
C MET A 106 -3.68 7.91 -13.74
N ARG A 107 -4.11 8.51 -12.64
CA ARG A 107 -3.85 9.90 -12.28
C ARG A 107 -3.12 9.94 -10.94
N GLN A 108 -2.02 10.64 -10.88
CA GLN A 108 -1.34 10.90 -9.62
C GLN A 108 -2.20 11.84 -8.76
N VAL A 109 -2.47 11.44 -7.53
CA VAL A 109 -3.14 12.26 -6.50
C VAL A 109 -2.08 12.98 -5.68
N TYR A 110 -1.10 12.22 -5.18
CA TYR A 110 -0.05 12.76 -4.33
C TYR A 110 1.25 11.98 -4.49
N LYS A 111 2.36 12.68 -4.39
CA LYS A 111 3.69 12.07 -4.35
C LYS A 111 4.53 12.73 -3.26
N PRO A 112 5.06 11.97 -2.29
CA PRO A 112 5.95 12.50 -1.27
C PRO A 112 7.20 13.12 -1.88
N LYS A 113 7.71 14.14 -1.25
CA LYS A 113 9.06 14.64 -1.50
C LYS A 113 10.09 13.68 -0.90
N ASN A 114 11.31 13.74 -1.38
CA ASN A 114 12.47 13.04 -0.79
C ASN A 114 12.37 11.50 -0.71
N GLY A 115 11.47 10.85 -1.48
CA GLY A 115 11.35 9.40 -1.52
C GLY A 115 10.81 8.78 -0.23
N SER A 116 10.08 9.56 0.57
CA SER A 116 9.38 9.08 1.78
C SER A 116 8.44 7.92 1.45
N SER A 117 8.32 6.98 2.39
CA SER A 117 7.38 5.87 2.29
C SER A 117 5.94 6.31 2.52
N ILE A 118 5.01 5.61 1.89
CA ILE A 118 3.56 5.72 2.14
C ILE A 118 3.05 4.35 2.59
N ALA A 119 2.15 4.34 3.58
CA ALA A 119 1.48 3.14 4.06
C ALA A 119 0.03 3.46 4.47
N ASP A 120 -0.74 2.42 4.78
CA ASP A 120 -2.03 2.49 5.50
C ASP A 120 -3.05 3.44 4.88
N LEU A 121 -3.22 3.37 3.57
CA LEU A 121 -4.15 4.22 2.83
C LEU A 121 -5.61 3.94 3.21
N LYS A 122 -6.34 4.95 3.68
CA LYS A 122 -7.76 4.89 4.04
C LYS A 122 -8.55 5.98 3.33
N LEU A 123 -9.59 5.60 2.61
CA LEU A 123 -10.52 6.55 2.01
C LEU A 123 -11.46 7.09 3.08
N HIS A 124 -11.69 8.42 3.09
CA HIS A 124 -12.70 9.04 3.93
C HIS A 124 -14.12 8.61 3.51
N TRP A 125 -15.07 8.64 4.45
CA TRP A 125 -16.47 8.26 4.22
C TRP A 125 -17.15 9.05 3.09
N ASP A 126 -16.78 10.31 2.90
CA ASP A 126 -17.30 11.18 1.84
C ASP A 126 -16.71 10.86 0.45
N GLY A 127 -15.65 10.04 0.39
CA GLY A 127 -15.01 9.64 -0.86
C GLY A 127 -14.23 10.75 -1.57
N ASP A 128 -13.87 11.83 -0.89
CA ASP A 128 -13.24 13.03 -1.45
C ASP A 128 -11.76 13.20 -1.04
N ARG A 129 -11.30 12.48 -0.03
CA ARG A 129 -9.95 12.57 0.52
C ARG A 129 -9.46 11.25 1.08
N VAL A 130 -8.17 11.11 1.26
CA VAL A 130 -7.52 9.92 1.81
C VAL A 130 -6.60 10.29 2.95
N MET A 131 -6.63 9.47 3.99
CA MET A 131 -5.64 9.42 5.06
C MET A 131 -4.58 8.38 4.72
N PHE A 132 -3.37 8.63 5.12
CA PHE A 132 -2.26 7.69 4.96
C PHE A 132 -1.14 7.97 5.95
N THR A 133 -0.34 6.95 6.20
CA THR A 133 0.89 7.10 6.97
C THR A 133 2.04 7.44 6.02
N GLN A 134 2.85 8.41 6.38
CA GLN A 134 4.05 8.81 5.63
C GLN A 134 5.21 9.11 6.58
N THR A 135 6.44 8.84 6.14
CA THR A 135 7.62 9.29 6.87
C THR A 135 7.87 10.77 6.64
N GLN A 136 8.20 11.46 7.72
CA GLN A 136 8.63 12.87 7.72
C GLN A 136 10.08 13.02 7.21
N ASP A 137 10.58 14.24 7.12
CA ASP A 137 11.96 14.52 6.72
C ASP A 137 12.98 13.92 7.70
N ASP A 138 12.64 13.82 8.98
CA ASP A 138 13.41 13.14 10.03
C ASP A 138 13.19 11.61 10.09
N LYS A 139 12.45 11.08 9.12
CA LYS A 139 12.11 9.67 8.93
C LYS A 139 11.14 9.09 9.96
N ARG A 140 10.54 9.87 10.84
CA ARG A 140 9.47 9.40 11.72
C ARG A 140 8.17 9.19 10.93
N TRP A 141 7.39 8.21 11.34
CA TRP A 141 6.05 8.00 10.81
C TRP A 141 5.07 9.03 11.38
N ASN A 142 4.24 9.59 10.50
CA ASN A 142 3.12 10.42 10.91
C ASN A 142 1.94 10.23 9.94
N ILE A 143 0.75 10.67 10.38
CA ILE A 143 -0.50 10.53 9.63
C ILE A 143 -0.82 11.82 8.92
N TYR A 144 -1.13 11.69 7.64
CA TYR A 144 -1.44 12.79 6.74
C TYR A 144 -2.77 12.56 6.04
N GLU A 145 -3.33 13.64 5.53
CA GLU A 145 -4.50 13.65 4.68
C GLU A 145 -4.22 14.45 3.41
N VAL A 146 -4.83 14.03 2.31
CA VAL A 146 -4.84 14.77 1.04
C VAL A 146 -6.18 14.56 0.34
N ASN A 147 -6.72 15.64 -0.28
CA ASN A 147 -7.89 15.54 -1.12
C ASN A 147 -7.60 14.74 -2.39
N LEU A 148 -8.59 14.04 -2.93
CA LEU A 148 -8.42 13.27 -4.16
C LEU A 148 -8.08 14.12 -5.38
N ASP A 149 -8.33 15.42 -5.36
CA ASP A 149 -7.89 16.36 -6.40
C ASP A 149 -6.41 16.75 -6.30
N GLY A 150 -5.72 16.28 -5.24
CA GLY A 150 -4.30 16.56 -4.96
C GLY A 150 -4.06 17.80 -4.12
N THR A 151 -5.10 18.48 -3.69
CA THR A 151 -5.02 19.66 -2.81
C THR A 151 -5.13 19.29 -1.34
N GLY A 152 -4.94 20.26 -0.44
CA GLY A 152 -5.25 20.10 0.98
C GLY A 152 -4.33 19.12 1.74
N PHE A 153 -3.12 18.86 1.25
CA PHE A 153 -2.16 18.05 1.99
C PHE A 153 -1.84 18.68 3.34
N LYS A 154 -2.04 17.91 4.41
CA LYS A 154 -1.77 18.35 5.79
C LYS A 154 -1.49 17.16 6.71
N PRO A 155 -0.75 17.34 7.80
CA PRO A 155 -0.75 16.38 8.89
C PRO A 155 -2.14 16.34 9.55
N LEU A 156 -2.58 15.15 9.97
CA LEU A 156 -3.76 14.98 10.81
C LEU A 156 -3.39 14.94 12.28
N VAL A 157 -2.17 14.53 12.58
CA VAL A 157 -1.62 14.54 13.94
C VAL A 157 -0.49 15.55 13.98
N GLU A 158 -0.64 16.59 14.78
CA GLU A 158 0.45 17.50 15.10
C GLU A 158 1.40 16.81 16.08
N ASN A 159 2.67 16.67 15.70
CA ASN A 159 3.65 15.91 16.46
C ASN A 159 5.02 16.58 16.39
N ASP A 160 5.37 17.27 17.48
CA ASP A 160 6.67 17.92 17.65
C ASP A 160 7.66 17.08 18.48
N GLU A 161 7.20 15.97 19.05
CA GLU A 161 8.02 15.09 19.88
C GLU A 161 8.94 14.22 19.02
N PRO A 162 10.26 14.26 19.22
CA PRO A 162 11.24 13.62 18.35
C PRO A 162 11.19 12.09 18.35
N ASP A 163 10.68 11.49 19.43
CA ASP A 163 10.64 10.04 19.65
C ASP A 163 9.25 9.44 19.46
N LEU A 164 8.26 10.27 19.07
CA LEU A 164 6.88 9.85 18.94
C LEU A 164 6.52 9.62 17.47
N GLU A 165 5.86 8.51 17.21
CA GLU A 165 5.39 8.11 15.88
C GLU A 165 3.90 7.80 15.90
N PHE A 166 3.22 8.09 14.78
CA PHE A 166 1.82 7.75 14.54
C PHE A 166 1.67 7.07 13.17
N TYR A 167 0.92 5.98 13.13
CA TYR A 167 0.70 5.20 11.91
C TYR A 167 -0.62 4.43 11.98
N ASP A 168 -1.03 3.84 10.85
CA ASP A 168 -2.25 3.06 10.67
C ASP A 168 -3.50 3.75 11.20
N GLY A 169 -3.70 5.01 10.78
CA GLY A 169 -4.86 5.81 11.16
C GLY A 169 -6.16 5.28 10.54
N THR A 170 -7.28 5.50 11.24
CA THR A 170 -8.63 5.21 10.75
C THR A 170 -9.58 6.32 11.18
N TYR A 171 -10.39 6.80 10.23
CA TYR A 171 -11.45 7.77 10.51
C TYR A 171 -12.56 7.14 11.34
N LEU A 172 -13.02 7.86 12.34
CA LEU A 172 -14.24 7.55 13.08
C LEU A 172 -15.43 8.32 12.50
N PRO A 173 -16.66 7.79 12.66
CA PRO A 173 -17.86 8.47 12.16
C PRO A 173 -18.12 9.86 12.78
N ASP A 174 -17.57 10.14 13.92
CA ASP A 174 -17.68 11.43 14.63
C ASP A 174 -16.59 12.45 14.27
N GLY A 175 -15.71 12.10 13.30
CA GLY A 175 -14.65 12.96 12.79
C GLY A 175 -13.31 12.80 13.48
N ARG A 176 -13.24 12.03 14.58
CA ARG A 176 -11.97 11.71 15.23
C ARG A 176 -11.17 10.68 14.46
N VAL A 177 -9.93 10.49 14.86
CA VAL A 177 -9.01 9.50 14.29
C VAL A 177 -8.53 8.56 15.36
N ILE A 178 -8.62 7.26 15.14
CA ILE A 178 -7.87 6.26 15.89
C ILE A 178 -6.59 5.95 15.13
N ALA A 179 -5.48 5.89 15.84
CA ALA A 179 -4.17 5.56 15.27
C ALA A 179 -3.38 4.64 16.21
N ILE A 180 -2.30 4.10 15.70
CA ILE A 180 -1.29 3.42 16.49
C ILE A 180 -0.13 4.38 16.76
N SER A 181 0.42 4.32 17.97
CA SER A 181 1.56 5.15 18.38
C SER A 181 2.48 4.36 19.30
N ASN A 182 3.75 4.73 19.33
CA ASN A 182 4.73 4.24 20.29
C ASN A 182 4.73 5.02 21.63
N ILE A 183 3.69 5.80 21.90
CA ILE A 183 3.55 6.70 23.08
C ILE A 183 3.77 6.00 24.43
N GLY A 184 3.63 4.68 24.49
CA GLY A 184 3.93 3.92 25.71
C GLY A 184 5.42 3.80 26.02
N TYR A 185 6.28 4.13 25.08
CA TYR A 185 7.76 4.00 25.18
C TYR A 185 8.22 2.62 25.67
N GLN A 186 7.50 1.59 25.29
CA GLN A 186 7.80 0.20 25.66
C GLN A 186 8.39 -0.54 24.48
N GLY A 187 9.51 -1.21 24.69
CA GLY A 187 10.11 -2.08 23.68
C GLY A 187 9.48 -3.47 23.65
N VAL A 188 9.39 -4.08 22.48
CA VAL A 188 8.97 -5.47 22.31
C VAL A 188 10.05 -6.42 22.83
N PRO A 189 9.81 -7.24 23.87
CA PRO A 189 10.84 -8.09 24.47
C PRO A 189 11.43 -9.12 23.50
N CYS A 190 10.63 -9.62 22.55
CA CYS A 190 11.05 -10.67 21.59
C CYS A 190 12.17 -10.21 20.63
N VAL A 191 12.36 -8.90 20.47
CA VAL A 191 13.37 -8.29 19.60
C VAL A 191 14.36 -7.43 20.39
N ASN A 192 14.58 -7.78 21.66
CA ASN A 192 15.48 -7.07 22.57
C ASN A 192 15.11 -5.58 22.77
N GLY A 193 13.84 -5.23 22.62
CA GLY A 193 13.34 -3.87 22.76
C GLY A 193 13.70 -2.93 21.61
N SER A 194 14.19 -3.45 20.48
CA SER A 194 14.54 -2.63 19.32
C SER A 194 13.32 -2.01 18.61
N ASP A 195 12.19 -2.68 18.69
CA ASP A 195 10.91 -2.19 18.14
C ASP A 195 9.99 -1.77 19.28
N ALA A 196 9.27 -0.68 19.12
CA ALA A 196 8.34 -0.20 20.12
C ALA A 196 7.00 -0.97 20.11
N VAL A 197 6.37 -1.07 21.26
CA VAL A 197 5.01 -1.57 21.39
C VAL A 197 4.03 -0.53 20.84
N GLY A 198 3.22 -0.93 19.83
CA GLY A 198 2.16 -0.08 19.30
C GLY A 198 0.99 0.03 20.28
N ASN A 199 0.62 1.24 20.63
CA ASN A 199 -0.53 1.55 21.48
C ASN A 199 -1.61 2.23 20.64
N MET A 200 -2.86 1.86 20.86
CA MET A 200 -3.99 2.52 20.22
C MET A 200 -4.23 3.87 20.88
N VAL A 201 -4.30 4.93 20.10
CA VAL A 201 -4.55 6.30 20.55
C VAL A 201 -5.74 6.90 19.82
N LEU A 202 -6.49 7.74 20.52
CA LEU A 202 -7.58 8.53 19.95
C LEU A 202 -7.11 9.97 19.82
N TYR A 203 -7.30 10.55 18.66
CA TYR A 203 -6.94 11.92 18.32
C TYR A 203 -8.19 12.69 17.89
N ASP A 204 -8.40 13.88 18.49
CA ASP A 204 -9.56 14.77 18.26
C ASP A 204 -9.25 15.83 17.19
#